data_6dc38fd58f5db97acc45755fbc0ea683
#
_entry.id   6dc38fd58f5db97acc45755fbc0ea683
#
_cell.length_a   1.000
_cell.length_b   1.000
_cell.length_c   1.000
_cell.angle_alpha   90.00
_cell.angle_beta   90.00
_cell.angle_gamma   90.00
#
_symmetry.space_group_name_H-M   'P 1'
#
loop_
_entity.id
_entity.type
_entity.pdbx_description
1 polymer ?
#
loop_
_entity_poly.entity_id
_entity_poly.type
_entity_poly.pdbx_seq_one_letter_code
_entity_poly.pdbx_strand_id
1 'polypeptide(L)'
;SYHYIFHSTQKFKETINNKLLAEKLSNVEVVSDDKIKSQVLKKSIFAIVKSGTVSLDVCKNNIPSMIIYKMNFFNYHLAKFLLKIKYVNMINIINNKEIIPELLQNECNPNEIYKTFYYFMKRPNLIKEQMSVVKNTIDDLKSPTSASDQASKVILSYLT
;
A
#
# COMPACT_ATOMS: atom_id res chain seq x y z
N SER A 1 -2.38 20.58 -11.32
CA SER A 1 -1.21 19.69 -11.26
C SER A 1 -1.15 19.05 -9.89
N TYR A 2 -0.63 17.82 -9.80
CA TYR A 2 -0.41 17.11 -8.54
C TYR A 2 1.05 17.32 -8.10
N HIS A 3 1.27 17.35 -6.78
CA HIS A 3 2.59 17.22 -6.18
C HIS A 3 2.80 15.78 -5.75
N TYR A 4 3.94 15.19 -6.10
CA TYR A 4 4.25 13.79 -5.84
C TYR A 4 5.32 13.68 -4.76
N ILE A 5 5.13 12.74 -3.84
CA ILE A 5 6.09 12.52 -2.76
C ILE A 5 6.51 11.05 -2.75
N PHE A 6 7.80 10.81 -2.91
CA PHE A 6 8.40 9.51 -2.73
C PHE A 6 8.81 9.30 -1.28
N HIS A 7 8.17 8.36 -0.59
CA HIS A 7 8.69 7.86 0.67
C HIS A 7 9.83 6.88 0.40
N SER A 8 11.02 7.21 0.89
CA SER A 8 12.23 6.42 0.69
C SER A 8 12.93 6.14 2.02
N THR A 9 13.98 5.34 1.99
CA THR A 9 14.97 5.27 3.05
C THR A 9 16.12 6.22 2.72
N GLN A 10 16.90 6.61 3.73
CA GLN A 10 18.05 7.48 3.54
C GLN A 10 19.02 6.92 2.50
N LYS A 11 19.19 5.59 2.47
CA LYS A 11 20.05 4.88 1.51
C LYS A 11 19.71 5.15 0.05
N PHE A 12 18.43 5.30 -0.29
CA PHE A 12 17.99 5.44 -1.68
C PHE A 12 17.62 6.87 -2.05
N LYS A 13 17.63 7.80 -1.09
CA LYS A 13 17.21 9.20 -1.32
C LYS A 13 18.01 9.85 -2.44
N GLU A 14 19.34 9.75 -2.39
CA GLU A 14 20.23 10.36 -3.38
C GLU A 14 20.02 9.73 -4.77
N THR A 15 19.94 8.40 -4.86
CA THR A 15 19.70 7.69 -6.13
C THR A 15 18.40 8.12 -6.78
N ILE A 16 17.34 8.30 -5.99
CA ILE A 16 16.04 8.75 -6.52
C ILE A 16 16.15 10.22 -6.97
N ASN A 17 16.73 11.09 -6.15
CA ASN A 17 16.90 12.50 -6.51
C ASN A 17 17.67 12.67 -7.83
N ASN A 18 18.76 11.93 -8.02
CA ASN A 18 19.54 11.99 -9.26
C ASN A 18 18.71 11.58 -10.48
N LYS A 19 17.83 10.55 -10.34
CA LYS A 19 16.90 10.19 -11.41
C LYS A 19 15.88 11.27 -11.69
N LEU A 20 15.28 11.87 -10.65
CA LEU A 20 14.30 12.95 -10.81
C LEU A 20 14.91 14.17 -11.52
N LEU A 21 16.15 14.52 -11.19
CA LEU A 21 16.89 15.58 -11.86
C LEU A 21 17.17 15.25 -13.34
N ALA A 22 17.59 14.02 -13.63
CA ALA A 22 17.84 13.57 -15.01
C ALA A 22 16.57 13.64 -15.87
N GLU A 23 15.41 13.31 -15.30
CA GLU A 23 14.10 13.37 -15.96
C GLU A 23 13.45 14.76 -15.91
N LYS A 24 14.13 15.76 -15.32
CA LYS A 24 13.65 17.16 -15.16
C LYS A 24 12.28 17.25 -14.47
N LEU A 25 12.01 16.39 -13.49
CA LEU A 25 10.77 16.38 -12.73
C LEU A 25 10.86 17.34 -11.55
N SER A 26 10.14 18.46 -11.61
CA SER A 26 10.18 19.52 -10.59
C SER A 26 9.05 19.42 -9.55
N ASN A 27 8.00 18.67 -9.83
CA ASN A 27 6.82 18.51 -8.95
C ASN A 27 6.89 17.25 -8.08
N VAL A 28 8.10 16.76 -7.83
CA VAL A 28 8.36 15.52 -7.08
C VAL A 28 9.34 15.80 -5.95
N GLU A 29 9.05 15.32 -4.75
CA GLU A 29 9.88 15.42 -3.56
C GLU A 29 10.21 14.03 -3.01
N VAL A 30 11.42 13.83 -2.47
CA VAL A 30 11.84 12.59 -1.83
C VAL A 30 11.98 12.78 -0.33
N VAL A 31 11.17 12.08 0.44
CA VAL A 31 11.15 12.12 1.91
C VAL A 31 11.72 10.82 2.49
N SER A 32 12.69 10.93 3.38
CA SER A 32 13.34 9.80 4.06
C SER A 32 13.24 9.84 5.59
N ASP A 33 12.88 10.98 6.17
CA ASP A 33 12.65 11.13 7.61
C ASP A 33 11.27 10.59 8.00
N ASP A 34 11.20 9.73 9.01
CA ASP A 34 9.96 9.02 9.38
C ASP A 34 8.91 9.95 9.99
N LYS A 35 9.30 11.03 10.67
CA LYS A 35 8.36 12.03 11.19
C LYS A 35 7.71 12.80 10.06
N ILE A 36 8.52 13.21 9.08
CA ILE A 36 8.03 13.91 7.89
C ILE A 36 7.14 12.99 7.04
N LYS A 37 7.53 11.71 6.85
CA LYS A 37 6.70 10.71 6.17
C LYS A 37 5.31 10.60 6.77
N SER A 38 5.22 10.53 8.10
CA SER A 38 3.93 10.45 8.79
C SER A 38 3.07 11.71 8.57
N GLN A 39 3.66 12.90 8.59
CA GLN A 39 2.95 14.15 8.33
C GLN A 39 2.46 14.26 6.90
N VAL A 40 3.31 13.89 5.95
CA VAL A 40 3.00 13.89 4.52
C VAL A 40 1.91 12.87 4.20
N LEU A 41 2.00 11.68 4.77
CA LEU A 41 1.01 10.63 4.58
C LEU A 41 -0.40 11.13 4.95
N LYS A 42 -0.55 11.79 6.10
CA LYS A 42 -1.83 12.35 6.56
C LYS A 42 -2.43 13.42 5.64
N LYS A 43 -1.60 14.07 4.81
CA LYS A 43 -2.03 15.11 3.85
C LYS A 43 -2.20 14.55 2.43
N SER A 44 -1.87 13.30 2.21
CA SER A 44 -1.95 12.69 0.88
C SER A 44 -3.39 12.44 0.47
N ILE A 45 -3.71 12.76 -0.78
CA ILE A 45 -5.05 12.54 -1.35
C ILE A 45 -5.20 11.18 -2.00
N PHE A 46 -4.08 10.52 -2.32
CA PHE A 46 -4.01 9.19 -2.90
C PHE A 46 -2.63 8.60 -2.68
N ALA A 47 -2.52 7.29 -2.55
CA ALA A 47 -1.26 6.60 -2.37
C ALA A 47 -1.08 5.47 -3.39
N ILE A 48 0.14 5.36 -3.93
CA ILE A 48 0.58 4.24 -4.76
C ILE A 48 1.61 3.49 -3.93
N VAL A 49 1.30 2.28 -3.52
CA VAL A 49 2.11 1.55 -2.54
C VAL A 49 2.36 0.10 -2.95
N LYS A 50 3.45 -0.45 -2.45
CA LYS A 50 3.70 -1.89 -2.51
C LYS A 50 2.86 -2.59 -1.43
N SER A 51 2.41 -3.82 -1.70
CA SER A 51 1.78 -4.65 -0.66
C SER A 51 2.73 -4.88 0.51
N GLY A 52 2.20 -4.83 1.74
CA GLY A 52 2.95 -5.01 2.99
C GLY A 52 2.48 -4.04 4.09
N THR A 53 3.30 -3.84 5.12
CA THR A 53 2.99 -3.00 6.28
C THR A 53 2.66 -1.56 5.92
N VAL A 54 3.36 -0.99 4.92
CA VAL A 54 3.11 0.39 4.45
C VAL A 54 1.69 0.53 3.90
N SER A 55 1.15 -0.48 3.22
CA SER A 55 -0.23 -0.42 2.72
C SER A 55 -1.25 -0.38 3.86
N LEU A 56 -0.98 -1.06 4.98
CA LEU A 56 -1.83 -0.99 6.17
C LEU A 56 -1.76 0.39 6.85
N ASP A 57 -0.59 1.02 6.86
CA ASP A 57 -0.45 2.38 7.40
C ASP A 57 -1.22 3.40 6.56
N VAL A 58 -1.22 3.25 5.23
CA VAL A 58 -2.05 4.04 4.32
C VAL A 58 -3.54 3.84 4.63
N CYS A 59 -3.98 2.60 4.80
CA CYS A 59 -5.36 2.26 5.17
C CYS A 59 -5.77 2.86 6.52
N LYS A 60 -4.91 2.76 7.55
CA LYS A 60 -5.16 3.35 8.88
C LYS A 60 -5.29 4.88 8.85
N ASN A 61 -4.62 5.54 7.92
CA ASN A 61 -4.72 6.98 7.72
C ASN A 61 -5.87 7.40 6.79
N ASN A 62 -6.75 6.47 6.41
CA ASN A 62 -7.88 6.72 5.52
C ASN A 62 -7.49 7.36 4.18
N ILE A 63 -6.43 6.85 3.55
CA ILE A 63 -5.95 7.35 2.28
C ILE A 63 -6.33 6.35 1.18
N PRO A 64 -7.07 6.78 0.14
CA PRO A 64 -7.36 5.93 -1.00
C PRO A 64 -6.07 5.53 -1.70
N SER A 65 -6.03 4.30 -2.18
CA SER A 65 -4.77 3.76 -2.69
C SER A 65 -4.94 2.73 -3.78
N MET A 66 -3.83 2.44 -4.46
CA MET A 66 -3.64 1.26 -5.29
C MET A 66 -2.34 0.55 -4.89
N ILE A 67 -2.32 -0.74 -5.12
CA ILE A 67 -1.14 -1.57 -4.92
C ILE A 67 -0.41 -1.76 -6.24
N ILE A 68 0.89 -1.57 -6.23
CA ILE A 68 1.77 -1.94 -7.33
C ILE A 68 2.76 -2.98 -6.83
N TYR A 69 2.98 -4.03 -7.62
CA TYR A 69 3.94 -5.06 -7.23
C TYR A 69 4.52 -5.78 -8.44
N LYS A 70 5.84 -5.82 -8.50
CA LYS A 70 6.59 -6.55 -9.51
C LYS A 70 7.66 -7.38 -8.84
N MET A 71 7.69 -8.66 -9.13
CA MET A 71 8.69 -9.59 -8.61
C MET A 71 9.29 -10.40 -9.76
N ASN A 72 10.35 -11.14 -9.49
CA ASN A 72 10.92 -12.05 -10.46
C ASN A 72 9.86 -13.05 -10.96
N PHE A 73 9.85 -13.31 -12.26
CA PHE A 73 8.89 -14.17 -12.94
C PHE A 73 8.75 -15.54 -12.26
N PHE A 74 9.86 -16.20 -11.96
CA PHE A 74 9.84 -17.51 -11.30
C PHE A 74 9.18 -17.46 -9.91
N ASN A 75 9.55 -16.47 -9.11
CA ASN A 75 9.00 -16.31 -7.77
C ASN A 75 7.49 -16.02 -7.80
N TYR A 76 7.02 -15.27 -8.80
CA TYR A 76 5.59 -14.98 -8.98
C TYR A 76 4.81 -16.25 -9.28
N HIS A 77 5.22 -17.03 -10.27
CA HIS A 77 4.54 -18.25 -10.65
C HIS A 77 4.59 -19.32 -9.54
N LEU A 78 5.73 -19.43 -8.86
CA LEU A 78 5.88 -20.31 -7.70
C LEU A 78 4.94 -19.90 -6.56
N ALA A 79 4.91 -18.62 -6.20
CA ALA A 79 4.02 -18.10 -5.17
C ALA A 79 2.54 -18.30 -5.54
N LYS A 80 2.17 -18.02 -6.79
CA LYS A 80 0.80 -18.20 -7.28
C LYS A 80 0.37 -19.66 -7.24
N PHE A 81 1.26 -20.58 -7.57
CA PHE A 81 1.00 -22.01 -7.56
C PHE A 81 0.87 -22.56 -6.12
N LEU A 82 1.79 -22.16 -5.24
CA LEU A 82 1.84 -22.68 -3.85
C LEU A 82 0.75 -22.07 -2.96
N LEU A 83 0.51 -20.76 -3.06
CA LEU A 83 -0.33 -20.06 -2.11
C LEU A 83 -1.81 -20.05 -2.49
N LYS A 84 -2.16 -20.32 -3.77
CA LYS A 84 -3.55 -20.27 -4.29
C LYS A 84 -4.32 -19.01 -3.90
N ILE A 85 -3.59 -17.92 -3.58
CA ILE A 85 -4.18 -16.64 -3.19
C ILE A 85 -4.61 -15.85 -4.43
N LYS A 86 -5.77 -15.23 -4.35
CA LYS A 86 -6.31 -14.39 -5.42
C LYS A 86 -5.77 -12.97 -5.36
N TYR A 87 -5.50 -12.47 -4.16
CA TYR A 87 -5.08 -11.10 -3.87
C TYR A 87 -3.77 -11.08 -3.10
N VAL A 88 -3.03 -9.97 -3.20
CA VAL A 88 -1.77 -9.78 -2.47
C VAL A 88 -1.89 -8.74 -1.35
N ASN A 89 -2.93 -7.93 -1.36
CA ASN A 89 -3.20 -6.95 -0.31
C ASN A 89 -4.10 -7.55 0.78
N MET A 90 -3.78 -7.26 2.05
CA MET A 90 -4.49 -7.80 3.21
C MET A 90 -5.98 -7.43 3.20
N ILE A 91 -6.33 -6.19 2.83
CA ILE A 91 -7.75 -5.74 2.78
C ILE A 91 -8.53 -6.57 1.75
N ASN A 92 -7.95 -6.81 0.57
CA ASN A 92 -8.59 -7.61 -0.48
C ASN A 92 -8.71 -9.07 -0.08
N ILE A 93 -7.69 -9.63 0.59
CA ILE A 93 -7.69 -11.02 1.10
C ILE A 93 -8.82 -11.21 2.11
N ILE A 94 -8.92 -10.33 3.11
CA ILE A 94 -9.93 -10.42 4.17
C ILE A 94 -11.35 -10.33 3.59
N ASN A 95 -11.56 -9.41 2.65
CA ASN A 95 -12.88 -9.22 2.03
C ASN A 95 -13.17 -10.21 0.88
N ASN A 96 -12.20 -11.03 0.49
CA ASN A 96 -12.27 -11.88 -0.70
C ASN A 96 -12.77 -11.14 -1.97
N LYS A 97 -12.44 -9.85 -2.05
CA LYS A 97 -12.86 -8.94 -3.12
C LYS A 97 -11.78 -7.90 -3.37
N GLU A 98 -11.62 -7.46 -4.61
CA GLU A 98 -10.75 -6.35 -4.96
C GLU A 98 -11.38 -5.02 -4.51
N ILE A 99 -10.96 -4.54 -3.35
CA ILE A 99 -11.34 -3.24 -2.79
C ILE A 99 -10.28 -2.18 -3.17
N ILE A 100 -9.03 -2.56 -3.07
CA ILE A 100 -7.86 -1.76 -3.45
C ILE A 100 -7.32 -2.35 -4.74
N PRO A 101 -7.25 -1.60 -5.85
CA PRO A 101 -6.72 -2.12 -7.11
C PRO A 101 -5.30 -2.67 -6.95
N GLU A 102 -5.03 -3.81 -7.57
CA GLU A 102 -3.73 -4.47 -7.53
C GLU A 102 -3.15 -4.59 -8.94
N LEU A 103 -2.20 -3.73 -9.27
CA LEU A 103 -1.47 -3.77 -10.53
C LEU A 103 -0.22 -4.64 -10.37
N LEU A 104 -0.31 -5.88 -10.80
CA LEU A 104 0.72 -6.89 -10.60
C LEU A 104 1.46 -7.19 -11.89
N GLN A 105 2.76 -7.46 -11.80
CA GLN A 105 3.61 -7.92 -12.89
C GLN A 105 3.48 -7.06 -14.16
N ASN A 106 2.83 -7.54 -15.21
CA ASN A 106 2.66 -6.83 -16.48
C ASN A 106 1.75 -5.61 -16.37
N GLU A 107 0.81 -5.61 -15.43
CA GLU A 107 -0.05 -4.47 -15.15
C GLU A 107 0.67 -3.40 -14.34
N CYS A 108 1.77 -3.75 -13.66
CA CYS A 108 2.64 -2.80 -12.97
C CYS A 108 3.53 -2.05 -13.99
N ASN A 109 2.91 -1.20 -14.79
CA ASN A 109 3.56 -0.34 -15.79
C ASN A 109 2.99 1.09 -15.72
N PRO A 110 3.74 2.11 -16.21
CA PRO A 110 3.34 3.52 -16.09
C PRO A 110 1.96 3.83 -16.64
N ASN A 111 1.57 3.21 -17.76
CA ASN A 111 0.29 3.47 -18.41
C ASN A 111 -0.89 2.98 -17.56
N GLU A 112 -0.82 1.75 -17.04
CA GLU A 112 -1.89 1.19 -16.23
C GLU A 112 -1.96 1.86 -14.85
N ILE A 113 -0.80 2.22 -14.26
CA ILE A 113 -0.75 3.02 -13.02
C ILE A 113 -1.45 4.37 -13.23
N TYR A 114 -1.12 5.08 -14.31
CA TYR A 114 -1.74 6.37 -14.62
C TYR A 114 -3.24 6.24 -14.89
N LYS A 115 -3.67 5.27 -15.70
CA LYS A 115 -5.08 5.02 -16.00
C LYS A 115 -5.87 4.74 -14.72
N THR A 116 -5.38 3.87 -13.85
CA THR A 116 -6.03 3.50 -12.60
C THR A 116 -6.13 4.70 -11.66
N PHE A 117 -5.05 5.46 -11.48
CA PHE A 117 -5.06 6.70 -10.71
C PHE A 117 -6.08 7.69 -11.26
N TYR A 118 -6.05 7.97 -12.55
CA TYR A 118 -6.96 8.92 -13.20
C TYR A 118 -8.42 8.45 -13.10
N TYR A 119 -8.66 7.15 -13.26
CA TYR A 119 -9.98 6.56 -13.11
C TYR A 119 -10.58 6.80 -11.73
N PHE A 120 -9.80 6.61 -10.67
CA PHE A 120 -10.21 6.89 -9.29
C PHE A 120 -10.43 8.38 -9.04
N MET A 121 -9.49 9.23 -9.45
CA MET A 121 -9.57 10.68 -9.23
C MET A 121 -10.77 11.32 -9.93
N LYS A 122 -11.25 10.73 -11.02
CA LYS A 122 -12.48 11.18 -11.73
C LYS A 122 -13.78 10.63 -11.15
N ARG A 123 -13.69 9.71 -10.18
CA ARG A 123 -14.87 9.04 -9.59
C ARG A 123 -14.85 9.07 -8.06
N PRO A 124 -15.22 10.20 -7.45
CA PRO A 124 -15.21 10.33 -5.97
C PRO A 124 -16.03 9.26 -5.26
N ASN A 125 -17.06 8.70 -5.90
CA ASN A 125 -17.87 7.63 -5.33
C ASN A 125 -17.07 6.34 -5.13
N LEU A 126 -16.16 6.00 -6.06
CA LEU A 126 -15.29 4.83 -5.90
C LEU A 126 -14.30 5.03 -4.75
N ILE A 127 -13.79 6.25 -4.57
CA ILE A 127 -12.94 6.60 -3.44
C ILE A 127 -13.71 6.41 -2.13
N LYS A 128 -14.93 6.93 -2.04
CA LYS A 128 -15.78 6.78 -0.85
C LYS A 128 -16.11 5.33 -0.55
N GLU A 129 -16.42 4.52 -1.56
CA GLU A 129 -16.69 3.10 -1.42
C GLU A 129 -15.45 2.37 -0.91
N GLN A 130 -14.28 2.56 -1.54
CA GLN A 130 -13.02 1.98 -1.08
C GLN A 130 -12.76 2.33 0.38
N MET A 131 -12.86 3.61 0.74
CA MET A 131 -12.57 4.09 2.09
C MET A 131 -13.54 3.54 3.13
N SER A 132 -14.82 3.39 2.79
CA SER A 132 -15.82 2.79 3.68
C SER A 132 -15.46 1.35 4.01
N VAL A 133 -15.17 0.53 3.00
CA VAL A 133 -14.81 -0.88 3.20
C VAL A 133 -13.47 -1.01 3.95
N VAL A 134 -12.45 -0.22 3.56
CA VAL A 134 -11.16 -0.21 4.23
C VAL A 134 -11.30 0.12 5.71
N LYS A 135 -12.08 1.17 6.04
CA LYS A 135 -12.32 1.57 7.43
C LYS A 135 -12.97 0.44 8.24
N ASN A 136 -14.04 -0.16 7.72
CA ASN A 136 -14.73 -1.27 8.40
C ASN A 136 -13.77 -2.43 8.63
N THR A 137 -13.01 -2.84 7.61
CA THR A 137 -12.03 -3.92 7.73
C THR A 137 -10.94 -3.61 8.78
N ILE A 138 -10.43 -2.38 8.81
CA ILE A 138 -9.44 -1.96 9.82
C ILE A 138 -10.06 -1.93 11.23
N ASP A 139 -11.31 -1.50 11.36
CA ASP A 139 -12.02 -1.48 12.64
C ASP A 139 -12.27 -2.91 13.16
N ASP A 140 -12.63 -3.84 12.28
CA ASP A 140 -12.81 -5.27 12.61
C ASP A 140 -11.49 -5.95 13.04
N LEU A 141 -10.35 -5.46 12.56
CA LEU A 141 -9.02 -5.96 12.95
C LEU A 141 -8.53 -5.39 14.30
N LYS A 142 -9.21 -4.40 14.86
CA LYS A 142 -8.84 -3.86 16.17
C LYS A 142 -9.22 -4.87 17.25
N SER A 143 -8.25 -5.18 18.10
CA SER A 143 -8.45 -5.99 19.30
C SER A 143 -8.36 -5.12 20.55
N PRO A 144 -9.16 -5.41 21.59
CA PRO A 144 -9.05 -4.72 22.88
C PRO A 144 -7.73 -5.03 23.60
N THR A 145 -7.06 -6.12 23.24
CA THR A 145 -5.76 -6.54 23.79
C THR A 145 -4.67 -6.47 22.72
N SER A 146 -3.43 -6.22 23.13
CA SER A 146 -2.31 -6.19 22.18
C SER A 146 -2.12 -7.56 21.52
N ALA A 147 -1.63 -7.56 20.26
CA ALA A 147 -1.32 -8.81 19.56
C ALA A 147 -0.27 -9.64 20.32
N SER A 148 0.68 -8.98 21.01
CA SER A 148 1.69 -9.63 21.84
C SER A 148 1.07 -10.34 23.04
N ASP A 149 0.09 -9.72 23.72
CA ASP A 149 -0.58 -10.33 24.87
C ASP A 149 -1.43 -11.53 24.45
N GLN A 150 -2.08 -11.45 23.28
CA GLN A 150 -2.84 -12.60 22.73
C GLN A 150 -1.89 -13.74 22.36
N ALA A 151 -0.81 -13.45 21.65
CA ALA A 151 0.19 -14.44 21.27
C ALA A 151 0.80 -15.12 22.52
N SER A 152 1.15 -14.34 23.55
CA SER A 152 1.71 -14.89 24.78
C SER A 152 0.72 -15.81 25.52
N LYS A 153 -0.57 -15.45 25.58
CA LYS A 153 -1.61 -16.30 26.18
C LYS A 153 -1.75 -17.61 25.43
N VAL A 154 -1.75 -17.58 24.10
CA VAL A 154 -1.83 -18.80 23.27
C VAL A 154 -0.59 -19.67 23.50
N ILE A 155 0.62 -19.11 23.47
CA ILE A 155 1.86 -19.86 23.73
C ILE A 155 1.84 -20.50 25.12
N LEU A 156 1.46 -19.75 26.16
CA LEU A 156 1.38 -20.26 27.52
C LEU A 156 0.37 -21.38 27.68
N SER A 157 -0.75 -21.34 26.94
CA SER A 157 -1.74 -22.42 26.99
C SER A 157 -1.27 -23.77 26.43
N TYR A 158 -0.17 -23.79 25.69
CA TYR A 158 0.47 -25.03 25.23
C TYR A 158 1.58 -25.54 26.16
N LEU A 159 1.96 -24.75 27.17
CA LEU A 159 3.01 -25.09 28.14
C LEU A 159 2.44 -25.60 29.48
N THR A 160 1.15 -25.47 29.69
CA THR A 160 0.37 -26.00 30.82
C THR A 160 -0.42 -27.23 30.40
#